data_f266fdb06b709fb31dbd2135c44f979a
#
_entry.id   f266fdb06b709fb31dbd2135c44f979a
#
_cell.length_a   1.000
_cell.length_b   1.000
_cell.length_c   1.000
_cell.angle_alpha   90.00
_cell.angle_beta   90.00
_cell.angle_gamma   90.00
#
_symmetry.space_group_name_H-M   'P 1'
#
loop_
_entity.id
_entity.type
_entity.pdbx_description
1 polymer ?
#
loop_
_entity_poly.entity_id
_entity_poly.type
_entity_poly.pdbx_seq_one_letter_code
_entity_poly.pdbx_strand_id
1 'polypeptide(L)'
;LMKKLVLYFLFLFSVSIANADINLAYLDIQYIIDNSNLGQIYKKNLKEKSDKFKSKLSIKEDEIKKQEAEINNQKNILKENELKIKINKLNKQLKEYQTSKKELNQNFILEKRELSSKILKLLNPILTKYVDENNIKIVIEKKNILVGIKTLDITENILKIFNEETKN
;
A
#
# COMPACT_ATOMS: atom_id res chain seq x y z
N LEU A 1 19.18 -29.38 65.71
CA LEU A 1 18.86 -30.01 64.42
C LEU A 1 17.63 -29.29 63.80
N MET A 2 16.53 -29.03 64.53
CA MET A 2 15.31 -28.41 64.09
C MET A 2 15.49 -26.96 63.52
N LYS A 3 16.33 -26.10 64.14
CA LYS A 3 16.55 -24.74 63.64
C LYS A 3 17.22 -24.68 62.26
N LYS A 4 18.10 -25.65 61.96
CA LYS A 4 18.74 -25.75 60.63
C LYS A 4 17.76 -26.23 59.52
N LEU A 5 16.79 -27.08 59.91
CA LEU A 5 15.78 -27.60 58.98
C LEU A 5 14.76 -26.52 58.59
N VAL A 6 14.37 -25.65 59.52
CA VAL A 6 13.47 -24.50 59.26
C VAL A 6 14.14 -23.47 58.33
N LEU A 7 15.47 -23.27 58.46
CA LEU A 7 16.20 -22.35 57.58
C LEU A 7 16.28 -22.88 56.13
N TYR A 8 16.40 -24.21 55.97
CA TYR A 8 16.37 -24.87 54.66
C TYR A 8 14.99 -24.81 54.00
N PHE A 9 13.93 -24.89 54.78
CA PHE A 9 12.55 -24.82 54.32
C PHE A 9 12.17 -23.36 53.87
N LEU A 10 12.71 -22.36 54.53
CA LEU A 10 12.54 -20.94 54.14
C LEU A 10 13.27 -20.58 52.85
N PHE A 11 14.38 -21.25 52.52
CA PHE A 11 15.15 -21.04 51.31
C PHE A 11 14.49 -21.64 50.08
N LEU A 12 13.66 -22.69 50.25
CA LEU A 12 12.91 -23.32 49.15
C LEU A 12 11.68 -22.53 48.68
N PHE A 13 11.23 -21.56 49.47
CA PHE A 13 10.06 -20.75 49.12
C PHE A 13 10.37 -19.44 48.33
N SER A 14 11.65 -19.16 48.07
CA SER A 14 12.04 -17.99 47.23
C SER A 14 12.17 -18.32 45.76
N VAL A 15 11.31 -19.20 45.22
CA VAL A 15 11.15 -19.33 43.79
C VAL A 15 10.33 -18.12 43.33
N SER A 16 11.00 -17.03 43.02
CA SER A 16 10.41 -15.92 42.30
C SER A 16 9.89 -16.46 40.98
N ILE A 17 8.55 -16.52 40.85
CA ILE A 17 7.91 -16.76 39.55
C ILE A 17 8.27 -15.53 38.71
N ALA A 18 9.30 -15.63 37.89
CA ALA A 18 9.58 -14.66 36.86
C ALA A 18 8.41 -14.73 35.87
N ASN A 19 7.41 -13.89 36.08
CA ASN A 19 6.43 -13.62 35.04
C ASN A 19 7.19 -12.96 33.91
N ALA A 20 7.48 -13.71 32.87
CA ALA A 20 7.97 -13.16 31.63
C ALA A 20 6.80 -12.40 31.00
N ASP A 21 6.65 -11.13 31.36
CA ASP A 21 5.73 -10.22 30.66
C ASP A 21 6.18 -10.15 29.19
N ILE A 22 5.45 -10.86 28.34
CA ILE A 22 5.64 -10.78 26.91
C ILE A 22 4.93 -9.50 26.46
N ASN A 23 5.68 -8.39 26.41
CA ASN A 23 5.18 -7.14 25.90
C ASN A 23 4.95 -7.26 24.38
N LEU A 24 3.69 -7.46 24.02
CA LEU A 24 3.22 -7.51 22.64
C LEU A 24 2.60 -6.16 22.27
N ALA A 25 2.73 -5.81 21.01
CA ALA A 25 1.99 -4.71 20.40
C ALA A 25 1.50 -5.12 19.02
N TYR A 26 0.56 -4.39 18.47
CA TYR A 26 0.18 -4.54 17.08
C TYR A 26 0.07 -3.19 16.37
N LEU A 27 0.27 -3.23 15.05
CA LEU A 27 0.39 -2.07 14.20
C LEU A 27 -0.41 -2.27 12.91
N ASP A 28 -1.22 -1.29 12.54
CA ASP A 28 -1.90 -1.23 11.24
C ASP A 28 -1.02 -0.48 10.22
N ILE A 29 -0.18 -1.24 9.51
CA ILE A 29 0.73 -0.69 8.50
C ILE A 29 -0.06 -0.02 7.37
N GLN A 30 -1.18 -0.64 6.94
CA GLN A 30 -1.98 -0.09 5.86
C GLN A 30 -2.62 1.25 6.28
N TYR A 31 -3.08 1.35 7.51
CA TYR A 31 -3.60 2.60 8.07
C TYR A 31 -2.55 3.72 8.04
N ILE A 32 -1.30 3.43 8.42
CA ILE A 32 -0.20 4.41 8.36
C ILE A 32 0.08 4.84 6.92
N ILE A 33 0.16 3.88 5.98
CA ILE A 33 0.36 4.19 4.55
C ILE A 33 -0.76 5.11 4.05
N ASP A 34 -2.00 4.85 4.49
CA ASP A 34 -3.17 5.55 3.99
C ASP A 34 -3.38 6.92 4.63
N ASN A 35 -2.98 7.12 5.89
CA ASN A 35 -3.30 8.30 6.68
C ASN A 35 -2.09 9.17 7.04
N SER A 36 -0.86 8.73 6.78
CA SER A 36 0.30 9.61 6.96
C SER A 36 0.28 10.77 5.96
N ASN A 37 0.86 11.90 6.36
CA ASN A 37 1.00 13.08 5.49
C ASN A 37 1.70 12.73 4.17
N LEU A 38 2.78 11.96 4.25
CA LEU A 38 3.53 11.50 3.10
C LEU A 38 2.67 10.57 2.21
N GLY A 39 1.94 9.64 2.81
CA GLY A 39 1.03 8.74 2.10
C GLY A 39 -0.07 9.47 1.36
N GLN A 40 -0.67 10.49 1.99
CA GLN A 40 -1.71 11.31 1.36
C GLN A 40 -1.18 12.16 0.20
N ILE A 41 0.01 12.75 0.33
CA ILE A 41 0.68 13.47 -0.77
C ILE A 41 0.89 12.55 -1.96
N TYR A 42 1.42 11.37 -1.74
CA TYR A 42 1.64 10.40 -2.80
C TYR A 42 0.36 9.91 -3.45
N LYS A 43 -0.69 9.64 -2.65
CA LYS A 43 -2.02 9.24 -3.18
C LYS A 43 -2.60 10.33 -4.08
N LYS A 44 -2.50 11.59 -3.67
CA LYS A 44 -2.94 12.73 -4.47
C LYS A 44 -2.19 12.78 -5.80
N ASN A 45 -0.86 12.69 -5.77
CA ASN A 45 -0.04 12.71 -6.97
C ASN A 45 -0.36 11.53 -7.91
N LEU A 46 -0.56 10.33 -7.37
CA LEU A 46 -0.93 9.15 -8.13
C LEU A 46 -2.31 9.31 -8.77
N LYS A 47 -3.27 9.87 -8.04
CA LYS A 47 -4.60 10.17 -8.55
C LYS A 47 -4.54 11.17 -9.71
N GLU A 48 -3.81 12.28 -9.54
CA GLU A 48 -3.66 13.30 -10.59
C GLU A 48 -3.03 12.74 -11.87
N LYS A 49 -1.99 11.90 -11.74
CA LYS A 49 -1.40 11.19 -12.88
C LYS A 49 -2.41 10.26 -13.56
N SER A 50 -3.14 9.47 -12.76
CA SER A 50 -4.16 8.55 -13.26
C SER A 50 -5.27 9.31 -14.00
N ASP A 51 -5.76 10.41 -13.44
CA ASP A 51 -6.83 11.21 -14.04
C ASP A 51 -6.39 11.87 -15.36
N LYS A 52 -5.16 12.40 -15.41
CA LYS A 52 -4.57 12.93 -16.66
C LYS A 52 -4.45 11.85 -17.74
N PHE A 53 -4.06 10.63 -17.35
CA PHE A 53 -3.91 9.54 -18.30
C PHE A 53 -5.27 9.02 -18.79
N LYS A 54 -6.26 8.90 -17.89
CA LYS A 54 -7.64 8.55 -18.25
C LYS A 54 -8.24 9.54 -19.21
N SER A 55 -8.02 10.85 -19.00
CA SER A 55 -8.47 11.88 -19.92
C SER A 55 -7.89 11.70 -21.33
N LYS A 56 -6.57 11.41 -21.42
CA LYS A 56 -5.95 11.11 -22.73
C LYS A 56 -6.52 9.86 -23.39
N LEU A 57 -6.82 8.82 -22.61
CA LEU A 57 -7.46 7.61 -23.13
C LEU A 57 -8.88 7.89 -23.63
N SER A 58 -9.65 8.70 -22.92
CA SER A 58 -11.01 9.10 -23.35
C SER A 58 -10.98 9.82 -24.70
N ILE A 59 -10.05 10.76 -24.89
CA ILE A 59 -9.89 11.47 -26.17
C ILE A 59 -9.59 10.47 -27.30
N LYS A 60 -8.65 9.55 -27.08
CA LYS A 60 -8.32 8.50 -28.07
C LYS A 60 -9.51 7.60 -28.38
N GLU A 61 -10.30 7.24 -27.38
CA GLU A 61 -11.50 6.42 -27.54
C GLU A 61 -12.54 7.12 -28.41
N ASP A 62 -12.75 8.41 -28.19
CA ASP A 62 -13.68 9.22 -28.99
C ASP A 62 -13.21 9.38 -30.44
N GLU A 63 -11.90 9.54 -30.66
CA GLU A 63 -11.30 9.56 -32.00
C GLU A 63 -11.49 8.22 -32.72
N ILE A 64 -11.31 7.11 -32.04
CA ILE A 64 -11.54 5.76 -32.58
C ILE A 64 -13.00 5.59 -32.97
N LYS A 65 -13.95 5.94 -32.08
CA LYS A 65 -15.39 5.86 -32.35
C LYS A 65 -15.79 6.70 -33.56
N LYS A 66 -15.22 7.90 -33.71
CA LYS A 66 -15.46 8.76 -34.89
C LYS A 66 -14.96 8.11 -36.19
N GLN A 67 -13.75 7.54 -36.16
CA GLN A 67 -13.18 6.86 -37.32
C GLN A 67 -13.98 5.62 -37.69
N GLU A 68 -14.43 4.81 -36.69
CA GLU A 68 -15.33 3.67 -36.93
C GLU A 68 -16.63 4.09 -37.64
N ALA A 69 -17.27 5.19 -37.17
CA ALA A 69 -18.46 5.72 -37.76
C ALA A 69 -18.23 6.23 -39.21
N GLU A 70 -17.12 6.95 -39.45
CA GLU A 70 -16.74 7.41 -40.80
C GLU A 70 -16.52 6.24 -41.75
N ILE A 71 -15.79 5.19 -41.34
CA ILE A 71 -15.58 4.01 -42.16
C ILE A 71 -16.90 3.33 -42.50
N ASN A 72 -17.78 3.16 -41.49
CA ASN A 72 -19.10 2.57 -41.70
C ASN A 72 -19.95 3.35 -42.69
N ASN A 73 -19.94 4.66 -42.64
CA ASN A 73 -20.70 5.53 -43.56
C ASN A 73 -20.11 5.50 -44.97
N GLN A 74 -18.81 5.28 -45.12
CA GLN A 74 -18.10 5.35 -46.41
C GLN A 74 -17.81 4.01 -47.06
N LYS A 75 -18.01 2.89 -46.37
CA LYS A 75 -17.60 1.54 -46.81
C LYS A 75 -18.16 1.14 -48.20
N ASN A 76 -19.34 1.66 -48.57
CA ASN A 76 -19.98 1.35 -49.84
C ASN A 76 -19.58 2.32 -50.99
N ILE A 77 -18.83 3.38 -50.69
CA ILE A 77 -18.49 4.47 -51.64
C ILE A 77 -16.97 4.44 -51.92
N LEU A 78 -16.16 4.02 -50.96
CA LEU A 78 -14.71 3.97 -51.07
C LEU A 78 -14.24 2.85 -52.00
N LYS A 79 -13.12 3.08 -52.67
CA LYS A 79 -12.40 2.02 -53.38
C LYS A 79 -11.82 1.03 -52.36
N GLU A 80 -11.72 -0.24 -52.77
CA GLU A 80 -11.28 -1.34 -51.90
C GLU A 80 -9.94 -1.02 -51.21
N ASN A 81 -8.96 -0.49 -51.95
CA ASN A 81 -7.66 -0.13 -51.38
C ASN A 81 -7.75 0.98 -50.33
N GLU A 82 -8.58 1.99 -50.53
CA GLU A 82 -8.78 3.10 -49.59
C GLU A 82 -9.46 2.62 -48.30
N LEU A 83 -10.46 1.75 -48.45
CA LEU A 83 -11.16 1.14 -47.32
C LEU A 83 -10.17 0.29 -46.52
N LYS A 84 -9.36 -0.54 -47.16
CA LYS A 84 -8.33 -1.37 -46.52
C LYS A 84 -7.32 -0.54 -45.71
N ILE A 85 -6.85 0.58 -46.25
CA ILE A 85 -5.93 1.49 -45.55
C ILE A 85 -6.61 2.08 -44.32
N LYS A 86 -7.84 2.53 -44.38
CA LYS A 86 -8.59 3.09 -43.24
C LYS A 86 -8.81 2.04 -42.15
N ILE A 87 -9.20 0.84 -42.52
CA ILE A 87 -9.41 -0.27 -41.57
C ILE A 87 -8.07 -0.63 -40.88
N ASN A 88 -6.98 -0.73 -41.62
CA ASN A 88 -5.66 -1.04 -41.04
C ASN A 88 -5.22 0.04 -40.05
N LYS A 89 -5.45 1.33 -40.37
CA LYS A 89 -5.16 2.45 -39.47
C LYS A 89 -6.00 2.37 -38.19
N LEU A 90 -7.28 2.10 -38.31
CA LEU A 90 -8.19 1.92 -37.17
C LEU A 90 -7.74 0.76 -36.27
N ASN A 91 -7.43 -0.40 -36.86
CA ASN A 91 -6.95 -1.55 -36.12
C ASN A 91 -5.64 -1.26 -35.35
N LYS A 92 -4.72 -0.50 -35.96
CA LYS A 92 -3.51 -0.06 -35.28
C LYS A 92 -3.83 0.84 -34.07
N GLN A 93 -4.72 1.82 -34.24
CA GLN A 93 -5.13 2.71 -33.16
C GLN A 93 -5.86 1.97 -32.02
N LEU A 94 -6.71 1.01 -32.34
CA LEU A 94 -7.36 0.14 -31.35
C LEU A 94 -6.34 -0.65 -30.55
N LYS A 95 -5.34 -1.22 -31.20
CA LYS A 95 -4.27 -1.96 -30.54
C LYS A 95 -3.45 -1.05 -29.61
N GLU A 96 -3.10 0.16 -30.09
CA GLU A 96 -2.38 1.15 -29.28
C GLU A 96 -3.20 1.62 -28.07
N TYR A 97 -4.52 1.83 -28.24
CA TYR A 97 -5.43 2.17 -27.16
C TYR A 97 -5.50 1.06 -26.09
N GLN A 98 -5.68 -0.18 -26.52
CA GLN A 98 -5.72 -1.33 -25.60
C GLN A 98 -4.39 -1.50 -24.84
N THR A 99 -3.25 -1.34 -25.53
CA THR A 99 -1.92 -1.38 -24.93
C THR A 99 -1.77 -0.27 -23.88
N SER A 100 -2.11 0.96 -24.23
CA SER A 100 -2.05 2.11 -23.32
C SER A 100 -2.94 1.91 -22.07
N LYS A 101 -4.14 1.35 -22.25
CA LYS A 101 -5.04 1.03 -21.13
C LYS A 101 -4.45 -0.02 -20.18
N LYS A 102 -3.79 -1.04 -20.74
CA LYS A 102 -3.10 -2.08 -19.95
C LYS A 102 -1.90 -1.49 -19.18
N GLU A 103 -1.09 -0.67 -19.86
CA GLU A 103 0.06 0.01 -19.26
C GLU A 103 -0.36 0.93 -18.12
N LEU A 104 -1.46 1.68 -18.26
CA LEU A 104 -1.99 2.52 -17.18
C LEU A 104 -2.24 1.70 -15.90
N ASN A 105 -2.93 0.57 -16.05
CA ASN A 105 -3.26 -0.26 -14.91
C ASN A 105 -2.00 -0.89 -14.27
N GLN A 106 -1.04 -1.33 -15.08
CA GLN A 106 0.21 -1.89 -14.60
C GLN A 106 1.05 -0.84 -13.86
N ASN A 107 1.21 0.34 -14.45
CA ASN A 107 1.96 1.44 -13.86
C ASN A 107 1.32 1.91 -12.56
N PHE A 108 -0.02 1.98 -12.49
CA PHE A 108 -0.73 2.34 -11.25
C PHE A 108 -0.42 1.34 -10.11
N ILE A 109 -0.44 0.02 -10.41
CA ILE A 109 -0.12 -1.02 -9.42
C ILE A 109 1.34 -0.92 -8.98
N LEU A 110 2.27 -0.70 -9.91
CA LEU A 110 3.69 -0.56 -9.62
C LEU A 110 3.97 0.68 -8.76
N GLU A 111 3.45 1.84 -9.14
CA GLU A 111 3.62 3.08 -8.37
C GLU A 111 3.02 2.96 -6.95
N LYS A 112 1.86 2.30 -6.80
CA LYS A 112 1.28 2.02 -5.48
C LYS A 112 2.19 1.12 -4.63
N ARG A 113 2.80 0.10 -5.23
CA ARG A 113 3.74 -0.81 -4.54
C ARG A 113 5.02 -0.09 -4.12
N GLU A 114 5.58 0.73 -5.01
CA GLU A 114 6.76 1.54 -4.73
C GLU A 114 6.52 2.51 -3.58
N LEU A 115 5.36 3.15 -3.56
CA LEU A 115 4.94 4.01 -2.46
C LEU A 115 4.93 3.26 -1.13
N SER A 116 4.26 2.11 -1.08
CA SER A 116 4.21 1.29 0.13
C SER A 116 5.62 0.90 0.59
N SER A 117 6.47 0.51 -0.34
CA SER A 117 7.88 0.17 -0.06
C SER A 117 8.67 1.36 0.51
N LYS A 118 8.48 2.57 -0.03
CA LYS A 118 9.14 3.78 0.48
C LYS A 118 8.70 4.10 1.91
N ILE A 119 7.39 4.05 2.16
CA ILE A 119 6.86 4.31 3.51
C ILE A 119 7.39 3.27 4.50
N LEU A 120 7.40 1.98 4.14
CA LEU A 120 7.93 0.92 4.99
C LEU A 120 9.42 1.12 5.31
N LYS A 121 10.23 1.54 4.35
CA LYS A 121 11.65 1.84 4.57
C LYS A 121 11.86 2.97 5.58
N LEU A 122 11.01 4.00 5.57
CA LEU A 122 11.06 5.10 6.52
C LEU A 122 10.46 4.71 7.88
N LEU A 123 9.45 3.85 7.89
CA LEU A 123 8.77 3.40 9.08
C LEU A 123 9.63 2.45 9.93
N ASN A 124 10.41 1.57 9.29
CA ASN A 124 11.20 0.57 10.01
C ASN A 124 12.12 1.14 11.10
N PRO A 125 12.97 2.16 10.85
CA PRO A 125 13.83 2.71 11.90
C PRO A 125 13.03 3.36 13.03
N ILE A 126 11.91 4.03 12.71
CA ILE A 126 11.01 4.63 13.70
C ILE A 126 10.40 3.55 14.59
N LEU A 127 9.90 2.48 13.96
CA LEU A 127 9.30 1.35 14.69
C LEU A 127 10.34 0.66 15.58
N THR A 128 11.56 0.41 15.09
CA THR A 128 12.64 -0.20 15.88
C THR A 128 12.94 0.63 17.11
N LYS A 129 13.14 1.93 16.94
CA LYS A 129 13.40 2.85 18.06
C LYS A 129 12.26 2.84 19.08
N TYR A 130 11.02 2.92 18.62
CA TYR A 130 9.85 2.90 19.50
C TYR A 130 9.72 1.60 20.28
N VAL A 131 9.98 0.47 19.64
CA VAL A 131 9.96 -0.87 20.25
C VAL A 131 11.00 -0.97 21.37
N ASP A 132 12.21 -0.50 21.12
CA ASP A 132 13.31 -0.52 22.10
C ASP A 132 13.00 0.39 23.30
N GLU A 133 12.53 1.62 23.07
CA GLU A 133 12.19 2.59 24.11
C GLU A 133 11.03 2.14 25.01
N ASN A 134 10.09 1.35 24.47
CA ASN A 134 8.90 0.88 25.19
C ASN A 134 8.99 -0.58 25.65
N ASN A 135 10.17 -1.22 25.57
CA ASN A 135 10.40 -2.61 25.94
C ASN A 135 9.42 -3.59 25.28
N ILE A 136 8.96 -3.28 24.06
CA ILE A 136 8.10 -4.17 23.27
C ILE A 136 8.98 -5.27 22.68
N LYS A 137 8.57 -6.52 22.82
CA LYS A 137 9.35 -7.67 22.32
C LYS A 137 8.91 -8.14 20.94
N ILE A 138 7.62 -7.98 20.63
CA ILE A 138 7.05 -8.41 19.35
C ILE A 138 5.99 -7.40 18.92
N VAL A 139 6.05 -7.02 17.65
CA VAL A 139 4.97 -6.26 16.98
C VAL A 139 4.34 -7.14 15.90
N ILE A 140 3.02 -7.25 15.94
CA ILE A 140 2.25 -8.06 14.99
C ILE A 140 1.45 -7.12 14.09
N GLU A 141 1.40 -7.42 12.80
CA GLU A 141 0.56 -6.65 11.89
C GLU A 141 -0.93 -6.89 12.19
N LYS A 142 -1.69 -5.82 12.35
CA LYS A 142 -3.11 -5.82 12.77
C LYS A 142 -3.99 -6.73 11.91
N LYS A 143 -3.73 -6.82 10.60
CA LYS A 143 -4.48 -7.70 9.69
C LYS A 143 -4.41 -9.20 10.06
N ASN A 144 -3.41 -9.60 10.84
CA ASN A 144 -3.20 -10.98 11.28
C ASN A 144 -3.82 -11.26 12.66
N ILE A 145 -4.51 -10.28 13.25
CA ILE A 145 -5.11 -10.37 14.59
C ILE A 145 -6.61 -10.41 14.45
N LEU A 146 -7.26 -11.44 14.98
CA LEU A 146 -8.72 -11.54 15.01
C LEU A 146 -9.33 -10.71 16.15
N VAL A 147 -8.70 -10.74 17.31
CA VAL A 147 -9.14 -10.00 18.51
C VAL A 147 -7.89 -9.50 19.26
N GLY A 148 -7.88 -8.23 19.62
CA GLY A 148 -6.81 -7.61 20.40
C GLY A 148 -7.36 -6.50 21.28
N ILE A 149 -6.78 -6.31 22.48
CA ILE A 149 -7.12 -5.19 23.35
C ILE A 149 -6.52 -3.90 22.80
N LYS A 150 -7.29 -2.82 22.86
CA LYS A 150 -6.93 -1.52 22.25
C LYS A 150 -5.62 -0.93 22.80
N THR A 151 -5.26 -1.23 24.04
CA THR A 151 -4.03 -0.73 24.66
C THR A 151 -2.75 -1.27 24.03
N LEU A 152 -2.84 -2.35 23.25
CA LEU A 152 -1.71 -2.91 22.49
C LEU A 152 -1.61 -2.34 21.07
N ASP A 153 -2.57 -1.53 20.64
CA ASP A 153 -2.54 -0.86 19.33
C ASP A 153 -1.64 0.37 19.38
N ILE A 154 -0.48 0.26 18.76
CA ILE A 154 0.49 1.37 18.69
C ILE A 154 0.36 2.20 17.41
N THR A 155 -0.64 1.94 16.59
CA THR A 155 -0.79 2.54 15.25
C THR A 155 -0.78 4.06 15.28
N GLU A 156 -1.59 4.69 16.14
CA GLU A 156 -1.68 6.15 16.22
C GLU A 156 -0.40 6.80 16.75
N ASN A 157 0.27 6.15 17.72
CA ASN A 157 1.54 6.65 18.26
C ASN A 157 2.61 6.65 17.16
N ILE A 158 2.72 5.54 16.43
CA ILE A 158 3.67 5.42 15.32
C ILE A 158 3.33 6.37 14.19
N LEU A 159 2.04 6.53 13.83
CA LEU A 159 1.61 7.49 12.81
C LEU A 159 2.02 8.93 13.16
N LYS A 160 1.85 9.32 14.42
CA LYS A 160 2.24 10.65 14.90
C LYS A 160 3.74 10.87 14.74
N ILE A 161 4.56 9.95 15.24
CA ILE A 161 6.03 10.02 15.14
C ILE A 161 6.46 10.03 13.67
N PHE A 162 5.88 9.15 12.86
CA PHE A 162 6.16 9.09 11.43
C PHE A 162 5.88 10.42 10.72
N ASN A 163 4.74 11.05 11.02
CA ASN A 163 4.39 12.35 10.46
C ASN A 163 5.32 13.47 10.94
N GLU A 164 5.83 13.39 12.16
CA GLU A 164 6.79 14.37 12.70
C GLU A 164 8.17 14.21 12.05
N GLU A 165 8.67 13.00 11.90
CA GLU A 165 9.98 12.71 11.30
C GLU A 165 10.02 12.86 9.76
N THR A 166 8.87 12.75 9.09
CA THR A 166 8.77 12.90 7.63
C THR A 166 8.25 14.26 7.18
N LYS A 167 8.19 15.25 8.09
CA LYS A 167 7.93 16.65 7.76
C LYS A 167 9.17 17.27 7.08
N ASN A 168 9.25 17.19 5.75
CA ASN A 168 10.17 17.99 4.92
C ASN A 168 9.38 18.68 3.80
#